data_ea81461796d836d3e07f8601f0f2d2b6
#
_entry.id   ea81461796d836d3e07f8601f0f2d2b6
#
_cell.length_a   1.000
_cell.length_b   1.000
_cell.length_c   1.000
_cell.angle_alpha   90.00
_cell.angle_beta   90.00
_cell.angle_gamma   90.00
#
_symmetry.space_group_name_H-M   'P 1'
#
loop_
_entity.id
_entity.type
_entity.pdbx_description
1 polymer ?
#
loop_
_entity_poly.entity_id
_entity_poly.type
_entity_poly.pdbx_seq_one_letter_code
_entity_poly.pdbx_strand_id
1 'polypeptide(L)'
;MKESDFDYVGVLDSKYILQRKLWEGTLSSVYKSFDKFSKEEYAIKVFDDTSLFEWERSFNEIISKSQKPFFVKYISSSSGYLDIGETHESKKYIIFEFYPKGDLFELINANSEGLQEQNCKVMAYKIILAIQALHKMGICHLDIKPENILIFGDNFEIKIGDFGVSSSIYRNNEKVLQSGDVGTYGYKAPEIIEGKDYDGEKADVFSFGVLLFVLLIGIKPFPTAEIIDHGSNVQKLYRYIIKDSDNYWNFLKIMGLTGLSLEFKKLFIRMVAYDPNERPTIEEILDDDWFKEITNLKEEEFKKYEEKLIIELKEREDMIKKEKI
;
A
#
# COMPACT_ATOMS: atom_id res chain seq x y z
N MET A 1 33.90 6.76 11.12
CA MET A 1 32.47 6.94 11.31
C MET A 1 32.30 7.67 12.61
N LYS A 2 31.77 8.90 12.58
CA LYS A 2 31.55 9.69 13.80
C LYS A 2 30.32 9.13 14.52
N GLU A 3 30.39 9.02 15.85
CA GLU A 3 29.30 8.55 16.72
C GLU A 3 28.00 9.39 16.63
N SER A 4 27.98 10.45 15.82
CA SER A 4 26.83 11.35 15.63
C SER A 4 25.81 10.90 14.59
N ASP A 5 26.01 9.78 13.88
CA ASP A 5 25.14 9.35 12.77
C ASP A 5 24.14 8.26 13.16
N PHE A 6 24.03 7.91 14.44
CA PHE A 6 23.05 6.92 14.90
C PHE A 6 21.97 7.60 15.73
N ASP A 7 20.81 7.75 15.15
CA ASP A 7 19.57 8.03 15.88
C ASP A 7 19.22 6.80 16.76
N TYR A 8 20.00 6.61 17.83
CA TYR A 8 19.80 5.53 18.78
C TYR A 8 18.50 5.76 19.55
N VAL A 9 17.60 4.78 19.47
CA VAL A 9 16.33 4.80 20.21
C VAL A 9 16.41 3.89 21.43
N GLY A 10 16.90 2.66 21.28
CA GLY A 10 16.94 1.68 22.36
C GLY A 10 17.49 0.32 21.93
N VAL A 11 17.40 -0.64 22.85
CA VAL A 11 17.79 -2.02 22.61
C VAL A 11 16.60 -2.94 22.85
N LEU A 12 16.30 -3.78 21.87
CA LEU A 12 15.26 -4.79 21.98
C LEU A 12 15.88 -6.18 22.14
N ASP A 13 15.40 -6.91 23.15
CA ASP A 13 15.79 -8.28 23.49
C ASP A 13 17.31 -8.46 23.64
N SER A 14 17.99 -7.44 24.18
CA SER A 14 19.44 -7.37 24.32
C SER A 14 20.22 -7.67 23.03
N LYS A 15 19.57 -7.72 21.88
CA LYS A 15 20.10 -8.16 20.59
C LYS A 15 19.98 -7.12 19.49
N TYR A 16 18.81 -6.48 19.35
CA TYR A 16 18.53 -5.56 18.27
C TYR A 16 18.70 -4.12 18.72
N ILE A 17 19.53 -3.36 18.02
CA ILE A 17 19.69 -1.93 18.25
C ILE A 17 18.65 -1.22 17.40
N LEU A 18 17.67 -0.58 18.06
CA LEU A 18 16.67 0.24 17.41
C LEU A 18 17.29 1.60 17.10
N GLN A 19 17.22 1.98 15.83
CA GLN A 19 17.66 3.27 15.31
C GLN A 19 16.43 4.17 15.13
N ARG A 20 16.40 4.96 14.04
CA ARG A 20 15.28 5.84 13.75
C ARG A 20 13.96 5.09 13.62
N LYS A 21 12.90 5.73 14.08
CA LYS A 21 11.52 5.29 13.86
C LYS A 21 11.17 5.51 12.39
N LEU A 22 10.70 4.47 11.71
CA LEU A 22 10.25 4.52 10.32
C LEU A 22 8.78 4.89 10.23
N TRP A 23 7.99 4.40 11.20
CA TRP A 23 6.56 4.65 11.27
C TRP A 23 6.10 4.58 12.74
N GLU A 24 5.06 5.37 13.07
CA GLU A 24 4.42 5.40 14.37
C GLU A 24 2.90 5.36 14.23
N GLY A 25 2.28 4.36 14.82
CA GLY A 25 0.84 4.24 14.97
C GLY A 25 0.42 4.33 16.43
N THR A 26 -0.87 4.19 16.70
CA THR A 26 -1.41 4.29 18.05
C THR A 26 -0.96 3.15 18.97
N LEU A 27 -0.81 1.94 18.45
CA LEU A 27 -0.57 0.70 19.21
C LEU A 27 0.62 -0.11 18.71
N SER A 28 1.41 0.44 17.79
CA SER A 28 2.65 -0.16 17.31
C SER A 28 3.55 0.89 16.67
N SER A 29 4.85 0.59 16.60
CA SER A 29 5.84 1.44 15.92
C SER A 29 6.81 0.56 15.15
N VAL A 30 7.28 1.04 13.98
CA VAL A 30 8.29 0.37 13.16
C VAL A 30 9.61 1.12 13.25
N TYR A 31 10.68 0.39 13.50
CA TYR A 31 12.02 0.93 13.64
C TYR A 31 12.95 0.34 12.59
N LYS A 32 13.80 1.18 12.00
CA LYS A 32 15.04 0.70 11.40
C LYS A 32 15.91 0.17 12.52
N SER A 33 16.44 -1.05 12.37
CA SER A 33 17.17 -1.75 13.41
C SER A 33 18.30 -2.56 12.81
N PHE A 34 19.26 -2.96 13.62
CA PHE A 34 20.25 -3.94 13.22
C PHE A 34 20.56 -4.92 14.37
N ASP A 35 20.90 -6.14 14.00
CA ASP A 35 21.43 -7.12 14.94
C ASP A 35 22.85 -6.71 15.37
N LYS A 36 23.06 -6.53 16.67
CA LYS A 36 24.38 -6.08 17.21
C LYS A 36 25.51 -7.05 16.94
N PHE A 37 25.21 -8.32 16.64
CA PHE A 37 26.21 -9.37 16.39
C PHE A 37 26.48 -9.54 14.89
N SER A 38 25.45 -9.79 14.08
CA SER A 38 25.60 -10.01 12.63
C SER A 38 25.74 -8.70 11.83
N LYS A 39 25.31 -7.58 12.39
CA LYS A 39 25.24 -6.25 11.74
C LYS A 39 24.23 -6.19 10.59
N GLU A 40 23.40 -7.20 10.41
CA GLU A 40 22.32 -7.21 9.44
C GLU A 40 21.22 -6.23 9.84
N GLU A 41 20.72 -5.50 8.84
CA GLU A 41 19.64 -4.50 9.02
C GLU A 41 18.26 -5.12 8.90
N TYR A 42 17.32 -4.64 9.72
CA TYR A 42 15.94 -5.11 9.79
C TYR A 42 14.97 -3.94 9.96
N ALA A 43 13.72 -4.14 9.54
CA ALA A 43 12.59 -3.36 10.01
C ALA A 43 11.91 -4.16 11.14
N ILE A 44 11.82 -3.58 12.34
CA ILE A 44 11.21 -4.25 13.48
C ILE A 44 9.96 -3.48 13.90
N LYS A 45 8.80 -4.14 13.80
CA LYS A 45 7.52 -3.64 14.29
C LYS A 45 7.32 -4.09 15.72
N VAL A 46 7.26 -3.13 16.64
CA VAL A 46 7.06 -3.33 18.08
C VAL A 46 5.62 -2.98 18.43
N PHE A 47 4.96 -3.84 19.20
CA PHE A 47 3.55 -3.74 19.54
C PHE A 47 3.34 -3.41 21.01
N ASP A 48 2.43 -2.49 21.27
CA ASP A 48 1.90 -2.18 22.59
C ASP A 48 0.68 -3.05 22.94
N ASP A 49 0.02 -3.62 21.92
CA ASP A 49 -1.15 -4.49 22.08
C ASP A 49 -0.86 -5.92 21.59
N THR A 50 -1.08 -6.89 22.48
CA THR A 50 -0.82 -8.30 22.20
C THR A 50 -1.80 -8.88 21.19
N SER A 51 -3.06 -8.41 21.16
CA SER A 51 -4.06 -8.93 20.24
C SER A 51 -3.74 -8.52 18.79
N LEU A 52 -3.29 -7.28 18.59
CA LEU A 52 -2.85 -6.79 17.28
C LEU A 52 -1.60 -7.54 16.82
N PHE A 53 -0.65 -7.80 17.73
CA PHE A 53 0.52 -8.60 17.41
C PHE A 53 0.14 -10.00 16.92
N GLU A 54 -0.71 -10.73 17.67
CA GLU A 54 -1.12 -12.09 17.31
C GLU A 54 -1.90 -12.10 15.98
N TRP A 55 -2.72 -11.08 15.76
CA TRP A 55 -3.47 -10.90 14.51
C TRP A 55 -2.52 -10.75 13.32
N GLU A 56 -1.66 -9.74 13.34
CA GLU A 56 -0.75 -9.45 12.22
C GLU A 56 0.28 -10.56 12.00
N ARG A 57 0.79 -11.17 13.09
CA ARG A 57 1.68 -12.33 13.04
C ARG A 57 1.06 -13.48 12.26
N SER A 58 -0.22 -13.79 12.53
CA SER A 58 -0.91 -14.91 11.90
C SER A 58 -0.97 -14.79 10.37
N PHE A 59 -1.24 -13.59 9.84
CA PHE A 59 -1.24 -13.34 8.40
C PHE A 59 0.18 -13.40 7.82
N ASN A 60 1.16 -12.79 8.47
CA ASN A 60 2.55 -12.84 8.02
C ASN A 60 3.09 -14.29 7.94
N GLU A 61 2.74 -15.15 8.91
CA GLU A 61 3.12 -16.57 8.89
C GLU A 61 2.46 -17.34 7.73
N ILE A 62 1.18 -17.07 7.42
CA ILE A 62 0.48 -17.67 6.26
C ILE A 62 1.12 -17.21 4.96
N ILE A 63 1.32 -15.90 4.80
CA ILE A 63 1.87 -15.30 3.60
C ILE A 63 3.30 -15.78 3.34
N SER A 64 4.14 -15.87 4.40
CA SER A 64 5.52 -16.33 4.26
C SER A 64 5.64 -17.76 3.74
N LYS A 65 4.71 -18.65 4.12
CA LYS A 65 4.65 -20.03 3.63
C LYS A 65 4.35 -20.13 2.12
N SER A 66 3.74 -19.11 1.54
CA SER A 66 3.42 -19.08 0.11
C SER A 66 4.67 -18.92 -0.76
N GLN A 67 5.77 -18.42 -0.20
CA GLN A 67 7.03 -18.10 -0.90
C GLN A 67 6.84 -17.19 -2.12
N LYS A 68 5.72 -16.45 -2.19
CA LYS A 68 5.47 -15.50 -3.28
C LYS A 68 6.35 -14.26 -3.13
N PRO A 69 6.96 -13.77 -4.22
CA PRO A 69 7.90 -12.64 -4.16
C PRO A 69 7.22 -11.28 -3.95
N PHE A 70 5.90 -11.23 -3.88
CA PHE A 70 5.10 -10.00 -3.87
C PHE A 70 5.00 -9.33 -2.50
N PHE A 71 5.44 -9.97 -1.42
CA PHE A 71 5.17 -9.52 -0.07
C PHE A 71 6.46 -9.19 0.68
N VAL A 72 6.34 -8.27 1.64
CA VAL A 72 7.42 -7.96 2.58
C VAL A 72 7.84 -9.26 3.28
N LYS A 73 9.15 -9.51 3.30
CA LYS A 73 9.67 -10.75 3.85
C LYS A 73 9.61 -10.74 5.38
N TYR A 74 8.68 -11.54 5.91
CA TYR A 74 8.64 -11.88 7.33
C TYR A 74 9.81 -12.78 7.67
N ILE A 75 10.56 -12.43 8.72
CA ILE A 75 11.73 -13.20 9.19
C ILE A 75 11.35 -14.02 10.40
N SER A 76 10.84 -13.36 11.44
CA SER A 76 10.41 -14.00 12.68
C SER A 76 9.56 -13.06 13.53
N SER A 77 8.97 -13.60 14.58
CA SER A 77 8.31 -12.84 15.64
C SER A 77 8.66 -13.40 17.00
N SER A 78 8.66 -12.56 18.01
CA SER A 78 9.03 -12.95 19.38
C SER A 78 8.44 -11.98 20.41
N SER A 79 8.79 -12.24 21.66
CA SER A 79 8.61 -11.31 22.77
C SER A 79 9.95 -11.14 23.47
N GLY A 80 10.25 -9.92 23.90
CA GLY A 80 11.47 -9.58 24.59
C GLY A 80 11.35 -8.27 25.34
N TYR A 81 12.41 -7.82 25.94
CA TYR A 81 12.43 -6.55 26.65
C TYR A 81 12.96 -5.43 25.76
N LEU A 82 12.25 -4.31 25.78
CA LEU A 82 12.66 -3.08 25.12
C LEU A 82 13.22 -2.11 26.17
N ASP A 83 14.49 -1.77 26.02
CA ASP A 83 15.23 -0.83 26.85
C ASP A 83 15.33 0.51 26.13
N ILE A 84 14.66 1.56 26.66
CA ILE A 84 14.76 2.94 26.17
C ILE A 84 15.04 3.85 27.37
N GLY A 85 16.25 4.40 27.45
CA GLY A 85 16.68 5.19 28.60
C GLY A 85 16.60 4.37 29.89
N GLU A 86 15.76 4.79 30.83
CA GLU A 86 15.54 4.09 32.11
C GLU A 86 14.34 3.12 32.06
N THR A 87 13.61 3.04 30.95
CA THR A 87 12.45 2.15 30.82
C THR A 87 12.90 0.75 30.39
N HIS A 88 12.28 -0.28 30.98
CA HIS A 88 12.52 -1.70 30.70
C HIS A 88 11.15 -2.39 30.59
N GLU A 89 10.65 -2.52 29.37
CA GLU A 89 9.29 -2.98 29.11
C GLU A 89 9.26 -4.26 28.28
N SER A 90 8.40 -5.22 28.68
CA SER A 90 8.14 -6.40 27.86
C SER A 90 7.29 -6.02 26.64
N LYS A 91 7.78 -6.32 25.45
CA LYS A 91 7.10 -6.03 24.16
C LYS A 91 6.99 -7.27 23.29
N LYS A 92 5.97 -7.31 22.45
CA LYS A 92 5.86 -8.23 21.31
C LYS A 92 6.41 -7.54 20.08
N TYR A 93 7.06 -8.29 19.17
CA TYR A 93 7.62 -7.69 17.97
C TYR A 93 7.67 -8.66 16.79
N ILE A 94 7.62 -8.09 15.58
CA ILE A 94 7.81 -8.81 14.32
C ILE A 94 9.03 -8.22 13.61
N ILE A 95 9.86 -9.10 13.07
CA ILE A 95 11.06 -8.74 12.31
C ILE A 95 10.81 -8.97 10.83
N PHE A 96 11.02 -7.93 10.06
CA PHE A 96 10.98 -7.94 8.60
C PHE A 96 12.33 -7.60 7.99
N GLU A 97 12.55 -8.04 6.75
CA GLU A 97 13.64 -7.51 5.93
C GLU A 97 13.52 -5.98 5.82
N PHE A 98 14.66 -5.29 5.86
CA PHE A 98 14.67 -3.83 5.71
C PHE A 98 14.73 -3.43 4.23
N TYR A 99 13.88 -2.49 3.84
CA TYR A 99 13.77 -1.95 2.48
C TYR A 99 14.28 -0.50 2.45
N PRO A 100 15.55 -0.27 2.04
CA PRO A 100 16.20 1.04 2.20
C PRO A 100 15.65 2.13 1.28
N LYS A 101 14.95 1.76 0.19
CA LYS A 101 14.34 2.71 -0.75
C LYS A 101 13.01 3.29 -0.25
N GLY A 102 12.52 2.85 0.91
CA GLY A 102 11.24 3.31 1.47
C GLY A 102 10.03 2.74 0.74
N ASP A 103 8.97 3.53 0.70
CA ASP A 103 7.68 3.17 0.13
C ASP A 103 7.37 3.92 -1.18
N LEU A 104 6.30 3.50 -1.82
CA LEU A 104 5.86 4.08 -3.10
C LEU A 104 5.33 5.51 -2.93
N PHE A 105 4.85 5.89 -1.73
CA PHE A 105 4.36 7.23 -1.45
C PHE A 105 5.50 8.27 -1.58
N GLU A 106 6.68 7.99 -1.01
CA GLU A 106 7.84 8.87 -1.15
C GLU A 106 8.21 9.09 -2.62
N LEU A 107 8.21 8.03 -3.44
CA LEU A 107 8.56 8.14 -4.88
C LEU A 107 7.52 8.91 -5.69
N ILE A 108 6.22 8.79 -5.38
CA ILE A 108 5.17 9.53 -6.08
C ILE A 108 5.25 11.02 -5.74
N ASN A 109 5.48 11.35 -4.48
CA ASN A 109 5.51 12.73 -4.00
C ASN A 109 6.78 13.50 -4.40
N ALA A 110 7.82 12.84 -4.91
CA ALA A 110 9.11 13.45 -5.22
C ALA A 110 9.03 14.68 -6.12
N ASN A 111 8.04 14.76 -7.01
CA ASN A 111 7.83 15.90 -7.92
C ASN A 111 6.38 16.38 -7.97
N SER A 112 5.51 15.91 -7.07
CA SER A 112 4.07 16.22 -7.02
C SER A 112 3.30 15.89 -8.32
N GLU A 113 3.89 15.09 -9.20
CA GLU A 113 3.29 14.60 -10.44
C GLU A 113 3.16 13.08 -10.40
N GLY A 114 2.13 12.53 -11.03
CA GLY A 114 1.97 11.09 -11.20
C GLY A 114 3.02 10.50 -12.17
N LEU A 115 2.97 9.20 -12.33
CA LEU A 115 3.78 8.49 -13.33
C LEU A 115 3.21 8.72 -14.73
N GLN A 116 4.06 8.65 -15.75
CA GLN A 116 3.57 8.54 -17.13
C GLN A 116 2.63 7.34 -17.26
N GLU A 117 1.53 7.48 -17.99
CA GLU A 117 0.46 6.45 -18.03
C GLU A 117 0.99 5.05 -18.37
N GLN A 118 1.95 4.97 -19.28
CA GLN A 118 2.59 3.71 -19.66
C GLN A 118 3.34 3.06 -18.50
N ASN A 119 4.11 3.84 -17.74
CA ASN A 119 4.86 3.37 -16.58
C ASN A 119 3.91 3.06 -15.41
N CYS A 120 2.82 3.84 -15.28
CA CYS A 120 1.74 3.57 -14.34
C CYS A 120 1.09 2.21 -14.60
N LYS A 121 0.84 1.82 -15.86
CA LYS A 121 0.32 0.49 -16.23
C LYS A 121 1.23 -0.65 -15.75
N VAL A 122 2.55 -0.52 -15.93
CA VAL A 122 3.52 -1.52 -15.47
C VAL A 122 3.50 -1.65 -13.95
N MET A 123 3.56 -0.52 -13.24
CA MET A 123 3.51 -0.51 -11.77
C MET A 123 2.19 -1.11 -11.26
N ALA A 124 1.07 -0.66 -11.81
CA ALA A 124 -0.27 -1.14 -11.45
C ALA A 124 -0.43 -2.65 -11.71
N TYR A 125 0.14 -3.15 -12.82
CA TYR A 125 0.14 -4.58 -13.13
C TYR A 125 0.86 -5.41 -12.06
N LYS A 126 2.03 -4.96 -11.60
CA LYS A 126 2.75 -5.62 -10.51
C LYS A 126 1.95 -5.63 -9.21
N ILE A 127 1.32 -4.50 -8.87
CA ILE A 127 0.52 -4.37 -7.64
C ILE A 127 -0.72 -5.26 -7.70
N ILE A 128 -1.47 -5.26 -8.80
CA ILE A 128 -2.70 -6.05 -8.89
C ILE A 128 -2.41 -7.56 -8.87
N LEU A 129 -1.27 -8.02 -9.41
CA LEU A 129 -0.84 -9.42 -9.29
C LEU A 129 -0.55 -9.80 -7.84
N ALA A 130 0.00 -8.89 -7.04
CA ALA A 130 0.21 -9.11 -5.61
C ALA A 130 -1.13 -9.20 -4.85
N ILE A 131 -2.10 -8.31 -5.15
CA ILE A 131 -3.45 -8.37 -4.56
C ILE A 131 -4.15 -9.66 -4.97
N GLN A 132 -4.07 -10.06 -6.25
CA GLN A 132 -4.61 -11.34 -6.72
C GLN A 132 -4.02 -12.53 -5.96
N ALA A 133 -2.72 -12.48 -5.68
CA ALA A 133 -2.06 -13.54 -4.92
C ALA A 133 -2.58 -13.62 -3.48
N LEU A 134 -2.88 -12.49 -2.81
CA LEU A 134 -3.52 -12.45 -1.50
C LEU A 134 -4.92 -13.04 -1.53
N HIS A 135 -5.76 -12.60 -2.47
CA HIS A 135 -7.13 -13.09 -2.61
C HIS A 135 -7.17 -14.60 -2.89
N LYS A 136 -6.26 -15.13 -3.72
CA LYS A 136 -6.10 -16.58 -3.94
C LYS A 136 -5.65 -17.36 -2.69
N MET A 137 -5.02 -16.70 -1.72
CA MET A 137 -4.72 -17.27 -0.40
C MET A 137 -5.88 -17.13 0.59
N GLY A 138 -7.00 -16.54 0.16
CA GLY A 138 -8.17 -16.29 1.01
C GLY A 138 -7.98 -15.11 1.96
N ILE A 139 -7.14 -14.13 1.61
CA ILE A 139 -6.82 -12.97 2.44
C ILE A 139 -7.18 -11.70 1.66
N CYS A 140 -7.95 -10.78 2.29
CA CYS A 140 -8.10 -9.40 1.85
C CYS A 140 -7.19 -8.49 2.69
N HIS A 141 -6.60 -7.48 2.04
CA HIS A 141 -5.61 -6.59 2.66
C HIS A 141 -6.26 -5.51 3.53
N LEU A 142 -7.29 -4.84 2.99
CA LEU A 142 -8.11 -3.79 3.61
C LEU A 142 -7.40 -2.45 3.90
N ASP A 143 -6.12 -2.31 3.52
CA ASP A 143 -5.40 -1.03 3.60
C ASP A 143 -4.43 -0.86 2.42
N ILE A 144 -4.91 -1.10 1.19
CA ILE A 144 -4.13 -0.89 -0.04
C ILE A 144 -3.93 0.62 -0.25
N LYS A 145 -2.66 1.06 -0.16
CA LYS A 145 -2.22 2.45 -0.36
C LYS A 145 -0.72 2.51 -0.68
N PRO A 146 -0.19 3.62 -1.21
CA PRO A 146 1.22 3.73 -1.58
C PRO A 146 2.19 3.48 -0.42
N GLU A 147 1.84 3.89 0.81
CA GLU A 147 2.67 3.73 2.02
C GLU A 147 2.89 2.25 2.40
N ASN A 148 1.98 1.35 1.99
CA ASN A 148 2.07 -0.09 2.26
C ASN A 148 2.72 -0.87 1.11
N ILE A 149 3.25 -0.17 0.09
CA ILE A 149 3.99 -0.75 -1.03
C ILE A 149 5.44 -0.34 -0.94
N LEU A 150 6.27 -1.26 -0.46
CA LEU A 150 7.70 -1.03 -0.26
C LEU A 150 8.49 -1.31 -1.54
N ILE A 151 9.57 -0.58 -1.73
CA ILE A 151 10.44 -0.67 -2.90
C ILE A 151 11.71 -1.42 -2.54
N PHE A 152 12.05 -2.42 -3.36
CA PHE A 152 13.20 -3.29 -3.14
C PHE A 152 14.15 -3.28 -4.33
N GLY A 153 15.45 -3.26 -4.03
CA GLY A 153 16.52 -3.41 -5.00
C GLY A 153 16.62 -2.28 -6.03
N ASP A 154 17.61 -2.39 -6.91
CA ASP A 154 17.86 -1.39 -7.96
C ASP A 154 16.91 -1.52 -9.15
N ASN A 155 16.17 -2.62 -9.22
CA ASN A 155 15.12 -2.87 -10.21
C ASN A 155 13.74 -2.35 -9.76
N PHE A 156 13.66 -1.67 -8.61
CA PHE A 156 12.40 -1.15 -8.05
C PHE A 156 11.30 -2.23 -8.01
N GLU A 157 11.65 -3.41 -7.49
CA GLU A 157 10.66 -4.43 -7.19
C GLU A 157 9.74 -3.93 -6.08
N ILE A 158 8.45 -4.24 -6.20
CA ILE A 158 7.47 -3.89 -5.18
C ILE A 158 7.20 -5.05 -4.23
N LYS A 159 6.94 -4.71 -2.98
CA LYS A 159 6.52 -5.64 -1.93
C LYS A 159 5.36 -5.04 -1.15
N ILE A 160 4.22 -5.72 -1.13
CA ILE A 160 3.09 -5.31 -0.28
C ILE A 160 3.38 -5.75 1.16
N GLY A 161 3.18 -4.84 2.10
CA GLY A 161 3.35 -5.06 3.54
C GLY A 161 2.22 -4.47 4.36
N ASP A 162 2.37 -4.56 5.68
CA ASP A 162 1.41 -4.12 6.69
C ASP A 162 0.05 -4.84 6.63
N PHE A 163 0.02 -6.04 7.20
CA PHE A 163 -1.18 -6.89 7.28
C PHE A 163 -1.95 -6.70 8.59
N GLY A 164 -1.74 -5.59 9.30
CA GLY A 164 -2.32 -5.32 10.61
C GLY A 164 -3.85 -5.24 10.65
N VAL A 165 -4.49 -4.92 9.51
CA VAL A 165 -5.95 -4.88 9.35
C VAL A 165 -6.48 -5.91 8.36
N SER A 166 -5.62 -6.78 7.84
CA SER A 166 -6.02 -7.83 6.89
C SER A 166 -7.02 -8.80 7.51
N SER A 167 -7.82 -9.44 6.68
CA SER A 167 -8.83 -10.40 7.14
C SER A 167 -8.96 -11.59 6.21
N SER A 168 -9.50 -12.70 6.75
CA SER A 168 -9.78 -13.90 5.97
C SER A 168 -11.06 -13.75 5.17
N ILE A 169 -10.99 -14.04 3.87
CA ILE A 169 -12.16 -14.05 2.95
C ILE A 169 -13.10 -15.22 3.28
N TYR A 170 -12.54 -16.31 3.79
CA TYR A 170 -13.30 -17.52 4.08
C TYR A 170 -13.23 -17.91 5.56
N ARG A 171 -14.35 -18.41 6.09
CA ARG A 171 -14.44 -19.08 7.39
C ARG A 171 -15.18 -20.39 7.19
N ASN A 172 -14.58 -21.50 7.62
CA ASN A 172 -15.13 -22.86 7.39
C ASN A 172 -15.48 -23.15 5.91
N ASN A 173 -14.65 -22.69 4.98
CA ASN A 173 -14.82 -22.77 3.53
C ASN A 173 -16.00 -21.96 2.94
N GLU A 174 -16.67 -21.15 3.73
CA GLU A 174 -17.71 -20.23 3.27
C GLU A 174 -17.15 -18.80 3.20
N LYS A 175 -17.47 -18.08 2.12
CA LYS A 175 -17.12 -16.66 1.98
C LYS A 175 -17.89 -15.87 3.05
N VAL A 176 -17.16 -15.00 3.78
CA VAL A 176 -17.73 -14.19 4.85
C VAL A 176 -17.58 -12.71 4.55
N LEU A 177 -18.58 -11.92 4.95
CA LEU A 177 -18.45 -10.49 4.96
C LEU A 177 -17.54 -10.05 6.11
N GLN A 178 -16.82 -8.96 5.88
CA GLN A 178 -15.99 -8.29 6.87
C GLN A 178 -16.81 -7.22 7.58
N SER A 179 -16.36 -6.79 8.76
CA SER A 179 -16.98 -5.71 9.52
C SER A 179 -15.92 -4.84 10.19
N GLY A 180 -16.34 -3.67 10.65
CA GLY A 180 -15.46 -2.73 11.34
C GLY A 180 -14.89 -1.62 10.44
N ASP A 181 -14.50 -0.51 11.07
CA ASP A 181 -13.95 0.67 10.40
C ASP A 181 -12.42 0.56 10.31
N VAL A 182 -11.95 -0.17 9.29
CA VAL A 182 -10.51 -0.42 9.06
C VAL A 182 -9.99 0.28 7.79
N GLY A 183 -8.66 0.40 7.68
CA GLY A 183 -7.99 1.03 6.54
C GLY A 183 -7.80 2.54 6.67
N THR A 184 -7.31 3.18 5.62
CA THR A 184 -6.88 4.59 5.62
C THR A 184 -7.90 5.49 4.92
N TYR A 185 -8.31 6.59 5.56
CA TYR A 185 -9.19 7.59 4.95
C TYR A 185 -8.65 8.07 3.60
N GLY A 186 -9.59 8.19 2.64
CA GLY A 186 -9.28 8.52 1.25
C GLY A 186 -8.95 7.30 0.38
N TYR A 187 -8.74 6.11 0.98
CA TYR A 187 -8.63 4.83 0.28
C TYR A 187 -9.76 3.86 0.65
N LYS A 188 -10.44 4.09 1.80
CA LYS A 188 -11.57 3.27 2.25
C LYS A 188 -12.74 3.32 1.30
N ALA A 189 -13.34 2.16 1.05
CA ALA A 189 -14.60 2.04 0.33
C ALA A 189 -15.78 2.64 1.12
N PRO A 190 -16.83 3.12 0.42
CA PRO A 190 -17.96 3.78 1.08
C PRO A 190 -18.69 2.89 2.08
N GLU A 191 -18.85 1.61 1.82
CA GLU A 191 -19.50 0.65 2.73
C GLU A 191 -18.75 0.49 4.06
N ILE A 192 -17.42 0.62 4.07
CA ILE A 192 -16.62 0.62 5.30
C ILE A 192 -16.89 1.90 6.10
N ILE A 193 -16.89 3.05 5.43
CA ILE A 193 -17.15 4.36 6.05
C ILE A 193 -18.56 4.43 6.64
N GLU A 194 -19.53 3.79 5.98
CA GLU A 194 -20.91 3.70 6.43
C GLU A 194 -21.15 2.65 7.54
N GLY A 195 -20.11 1.92 7.95
CA GLY A 195 -20.19 0.91 9.01
C GLY A 195 -21.03 -0.33 8.64
N LYS A 196 -21.14 -0.64 7.36
CA LYS A 196 -21.82 -1.84 6.87
C LYS A 196 -20.89 -3.05 6.89
N ASP A 197 -21.47 -4.24 6.90
CA ASP A 197 -20.71 -5.44 6.55
C ASP A 197 -20.38 -5.43 5.06
N TYR A 198 -19.17 -5.86 4.70
CA TYR A 198 -18.64 -5.68 3.34
C TYR A 198 -17.85 -6.88 2.82
N ASP A 199 -17.79 -7.00 1.50
CA ASP A 199 -16.91 -7.91 0.78
C ASP A 199 -15.49 -7.34 0.74
N GLY A 200 -14.53 -8.01 1.42
CA GLY A 200 -13.15 -7.52 1.51
C GLY A 200 -12.43 -7.47 0.16
N GLU A 201 -12.73 -8.39 -0.77
CA GLU A 201 -12.14 -8.35 -2.13
C GLU A 201 -12.64 -7.12 -2.90
N LYS A 202 -13.91 -6.76 -2.77
CA LYS A 202 -14.47 -5.55 -3.40
C LYS A 202 -13.96 -4.26 -2.75
N ALA A 203 -13.68 -4.28 -1.45
CA ALA A 203 -13.05 -3.16 -0.76
C ALA A 203 -11.59 -2.96 -1.21
N ASP A 204 -10.81 -4.03 -1.38
CA ASP A 204 -9.45 -3.96 -1.93
C ASP A 204 -9.43 -3.42 -3.37
N VAL A 205 -10.41 -3.81 -4.21
CA VAL A 205 -10.56 -3.27 -5.58
C VAL A 205 -10.82 -1.76 -5.55
N PHE A 206 -11.67 -1.28 -4.63
CA PHE A 206 -11.90 0.16 -4.47
C PHE A 206 -10.60 0.89 -4.10
N SER A 207 -9.90 0.41 -3.09
CA SER A 207 -8.63 0.98 -2.63
C SER A 207 -7.56 0.96 -3.73
N PHE A 208 -7.50 -0.12 -4.52
CA PHE A 208 -6.63 -0.20 -5.69
C PHE A 208 -7.00 0.83 -6.77
N GLY A 209 -8.29 1.08 -7.00
CA GLY A 209 -8.74 2.14 -7.91
C GLY A 209 -8.25 3.52 -7.48
N VAL A 210 -8.34 3.83 -6.18
CA VAL A 210 -7.80 5.09 -5.62
C VAL A 210 -6.28 5.14 -5.76
N LEU A 211 -5.58 4.05 -5.42
CA LEU A 211 -4.13 3.96 -5.58
C LEU A 211 -3.71 4.18 -7.03
N LEU A 212 -4.40 3.56 -7.99
CA LEU A 212 -4.13 3.72 -9.41
C LEU A 212 -4.25 5.19 -9.87
N PHE A 213 -5.27 5.89 -9.36
CA PHE A 213 -5.41 7.32 -9.63
C PHE A 213 -4.24 8.13 -9.04
N VAL A 214 -3.83 7.82 -7.81
CA VAL A 214 -2.68 8.48 -7.16
C VAL A 214 -1.38 8.20 -7.93
N LEU A 215 -1.17 6.98 -8.41
CA LEU A 215 -0.01 6.64 -9.25
C LEU A 215 0.06 7.48 -10.52
N LEU A 216 -1.09 7.70 -11.16
CA LEU A 216 -1.16 8.37 -12.47
C LEU A 216 -1.18 9.89 -12.36
N ILE A 217 -1.75 10.45 -11.27
CA ILE A 217 -2.01 11.89 -11.13
C ILE A 217 -1.14 12.54 -10.04
N GLY A 218 -0.66 11.78 -9.06
CA GLY A 218 0.11 12.29 -7.91
C GLY A 218 -0.74 12.74 -6.73
N ILE A 219 -2.07 12.85 -6.88
CA ILE A 219 -2.99 13.26 -5.81
C ILE A 219 -4.17 12.30 -5.71
N LYS A 220 -4.87 12.32 -4.55
CA LYS A 220 -6.08 11.51 -4.36
C LYS A 220 -7.24 12.03 -5.22
N PRO A 221 -8.11 11.15 -5.75
CA PRO A 221 -9.26 11.54 -6.57
C PRO A 221 -10.33 12.30 -5.77
N PHE A 222 -10.40 12.07 -4.47
CA PHE A 222 -11.30 12.69 -3.50
C PHE A 222 -10.71 12.55 -2.09
N PRO A 223 -11.09 13.43 -1.14
CA PRO A 223 -10.61 13.33 0.26
C PRO A 223 -11.11 12.06 0.96
N THR A 224 -12.37 11.71 0.71
CA THR A 224 -13.08 10.55 1.27
C THR A 224 -14.22 10.12 0.37
N ALA A 225 -14.64 8.86 0.44
CA ALA A 225 -15.80 8.32 -0.26
C ALA A 225 -17.13 8.54 0.49
N GLU A 226 -17.18 9.50 1.40
CA GLU A 226 -18.42 9.91 2.08
C GLU A 226 -19.39 10.61 1.10
N ILE A 227 -20.68 10.25 1.22
CA ILE A 227 -21.75 10.89 0.44
C ILE A 227 -22.32 12.11 1.17
N ILE A 228 -22.03 12.28 2.45
CA ILE A 228 -22.58 13.36 3.29
C ILE A 228 -22.08 14.72 2.80
N ASP A 229 -23.03 15.67 2.66
CA ASP A 229 -22.73 17.02 2.17
C ASP A 229 -22.26 17.92 3.33
N HIS A 230 -20.94 18.05 3.50
CA HIS A 230 -20.33 18.97 4.46
C HIS A 230 -20.06 20.39 3.89
N GLY A 231 -20.62 20.73 2.74
CA GLY A 231 -20.68 22.11 2.22
C GLY A 231 -19.57 22.54 1.27
N SER A 232 -18.39 21.87 1.21
CA SER A 232 -17.32 22.25 0.28
C SER A 232 -17.41 21.49 -1.06
N ASN A 233 -16.99 22.12 -2.17
CA ASN A 233 -16.99 21.47 -3.48
C ASN A 233 -16.01 20.28 -3.55
N VAL A 234 -14.93 20.32 -2.80
CA VAL A 234 -13.91 19.24 -2.76
C VAL A 234 -14.46 17.99 -2.07
N GLN A 235 -15.29 18.16 -1.03
CA GLN A 235 -15.96 17.05 -0.34
C GLN A 235 -17.04 16.38 -1.21
N LYS A 236 -17.50 17.07 -2.29
CA LYS A 236 -18.48 16.54 -3.23
C LYS A 236 -17.87 15.72 -4.37
N LEU A 237 -16.54 15.63 -4.48
CA LEU A 237 -15.88 14.99 -5.64
C LEU A 237 -16.29 13.53 -5.82
N TYR A 238 -16.36 12.74 -4.76
CA TYR A 238 -16.82 11.36 -4.88
C TYR A 238 -18.28 11.27 -5.33
N ARG A 239 -19.13 12.18 -4.86
CA ARG A 239 -20.54 12.28 -5.32
C ARG A 239 -20.65 12.60 -6.81
N TYR A 240 -19.76 13.41 -7.38
CA TYR A 240 -19.71 13.62 -8.84
C TYR A 240 -19.33 12.34 -9.57
N ILE A 241 -18.34 11.60 -9.07
CA ILE A 241 -17.95 10.31 -9.67
C ILE A 241 -19.16 9.38 -9.84
N ILE A 242 -19.95 9.21 -8.78
CA ILE A 242 -21.08 8.27 -8.78
C ILE A 242 -22.36 8.79 -9.47
N LYS A 243 -22.56 10.10 -9.57
CA LYS A 243 -23.79 10.68 -10.13
C LYS A 243 -23.63 11.29 -11.51
N ASP A 244 -22.45 11.81 -11.80
CA ASP A 244 -22.18 12.56 -13.04
C ASP A 244 -20.65 12.61 -13.26
N SER A 245 -20.11 11.51 -13.74
CA SER A 245 -18.67 11.38 -13.96
C SER A 245 -18.11 12.38 -14.98
N ASP A 246 -18.93 12.86 -15.92
CA ASP A 246 -18.49 13.88 -16.89
C ASP A 246 -18.17 15.21 -16.20
N ASN A 247 -18.98 15.62 -15.21
CA ASN A 247 -18.68 16.78 -14.38
C ASN A 247 -17.40 16.59 -13.55
N TYR A 248 -17.14 15.38 -13.04
CA TYR A 248 -15.90 15.07 -12.36
C TYR A 248 -14.69 15.26 -13.28
N TRP A 249 -14.71 14.68 -14.48
CA TRP A 249 -13.61 14.81 -15.44
C TRP A 249 -13.43 16.24 -15.95
N ASN A 250 -14.52 16.99 -16.15
CA ASN A 250 -14.46 18.40 -16.50
C ASN A 250 -13.85 19.25 -15.38
N PHE A 251 -14.16 18.96 -14.11
CA PHE A 251 -13.54 19.62 -12.96
C PHE A 251 -12.03 19.38 -12.95
N LEU A 252 -11.56 18.13 -13.11
CA LEU A 252 -10.14 17.82 -13.18
C LEU A 252 -9.44 18.55 -14.35
N LYS A 253 -10.09 18.62 -15.50
CA LYS A 253 -9.58 19.37 -16.65
C LYS A 253 -9.39 20.86 -16.36
N ILE A 254 -10.33 21.47 -15.64
CA ILE A 254 -10.25 22.89 -15.21
C ILE A 254 -9.06 23.07 -14.24
N MET A 255 -8.78 22.07 -13.39
CA MET A 255 -7.63 22.05 -12.47
C MET A 255 -6.28 21.78 -13.18
N GLY A 256 -6.27 21.66 -14.52
CA GLY A 256 -5.07 21.39 -15.30
C GLY A 256 -4.70 19.91 -15.44
N LEU A 257 -5.48 19.01 -14.84
CA LEU A 257 -5.24 17.56 -14.92
C LEU A 257 -5.86 17.01 -16.22
N THR A 258 -5.03 16.96 -17.25
CA THR A 258 -5.43 16.56 -18.62
C THR A 258 -4.61 15.35 -19.07
N GLY A 259 -4.95 14.77 -20.21
CA GLY A 259 -4.16 13.70 -20.83
C GLY A 259 -4.51 12.28 -20.37
N LEU A 260 -5.52 12.11 -19.51
CA LEU A 260 -5.99 10.78 -19.09
C LEU A 260 -6.70 10.07 -20.24
N SER A 261 -6.32 8.81 -20.52
CA SER A 261 -6.96 7.99 -21.54
C SER A 261 -8.44 7.71 -21.20
N LEU A 262 -9.24 7.46 -22.22
CA LEU A 262 -10.64 7.11 -22.04
C LEU A 262 -10.80 5.75 -21.33
N GLU A 263 -9.91 4.82 -21.63
CA GLU A 263 -9.84 3.49 -21.07
C GLU A 263 -9.61 3.57 -19.56
N PHE A 264 -8.63 4.37 -19.12
CA PHE A 264 -8.38 4.63 -17.68
C PHE A 264 -9.63 5.17 -17.00
N LYS A 265 -10.25 6.22 -17.59
CA LYS A 265 -11.44 6.86 -17.00
C LYS A 265 -12.59 5.87 -16.79
N LYS A 266 -12.84 5.00 -17.77
CA LYS A 266 -13.88 3.97 -17.69
C LYS A 266 -13.56 2.93 -16.60
N LEU A 267 -12.33 2.44 -16.56
CA LEU A 267 -11.91 1.45 -15.56
C LEU A 267 -11.96 2.04 -14.15
N PHE A 268 -11.43 3.26 -13.97
CA PHE A 268 -11.43 3.95 -12.67
C PHE A 268 -12.82 4.07 -12.07
N ILE A 269 -13.80 4.58 -12.85
CA ILE A 269 -15.19 4.75 -12.37
C ILE A 269 -15.78 3.41 -11.91
N ARG A 270 -15.52 2.33 -12.63
CA ARG A 270 -15.99 0.99 -12.25
C ARG A 270 -15.33 0.49 -10.94
N MET A 271 -14.02 0.68 -10.78
CA MET A 271 -13.32 0.25 -9.57
C MET A 271 -13.80 1.01 -8.32
N VAL A 272 -14.13 2.29 -8.45
CA VAL A 272 -14.59 3.12 -7.33
C VAL A 272 -16.11 3.27 -7.29
N ALA A 273 -16.86 2.36 -7.91
CA ALA A 273 -18.32 2.37 -7.86
C ALA A 273 -18.83 2.29 -6.42
N TYR A 274 -19.96 2.98 -6.14
CA TYR A 274 -20.57 3.00 -4.82
C TYR A 274 -21.11 1.64 -4.41
N ASP A 275 -21.84 0.97 -5.31
CA ASP A 275 -22.27 -0.42 -5.10
C ASP A 275 -21.07 -1.36 -5.31
N PRO A 276 -20.65 -2.13 -4.29
CA PRO A 276 -19.56 -3.09 -4.43
C PRO A 276 -19.79 -4.11 -5.55
N ASN A 277 -21.05 -4.45 -5.87
CA ASN A 277 -21.38 -5.42 -6.91
C ASN A 277 -21.10 -4.89 -8.33
N GLU A 278 -21.08 -3.58 -8.52
CA GLU A 278 -20.72 -2.94 -9.78
C GLU A 278 -19.20 -2.89 -10.01
N ARG A 279 -18.41 -3.10 -8.96
CA ARG A 279 -16.94 -3.13 -9.07
C ARG A 279 -16.49 -4.41 -9.78
N PRO A 280 -15.52 -4.31 -10.70
CA PRO A 280 -14.96 -5.49 -11.37
C PRO A 280 -14.26 -6.43 -10.38
N THR A 281 -14.08 -7.68 -10.76
CA THR A 281 -13.13 -8.60 -10.14
C THR A 281 -11.70 -8.25 -10.59
N ILE A 282 -10.68 -8.79 -9.92
CA ILE A 282 -9.28 -8.61 -10.35
C ILE A 282 -9.04 -9.20 -11.73
N GLU A 283 -9.67 -10.33 -12.06
CA GLU A 283 -9.60 -10.95 -13.38
C GLU A 283 -10.19 -10.04 -14.47
N GLU A 284 -11.33 -9.41 -14.20
CA GLU A 284 -11.96 -8.45 -15.11
C GLU A 284 -11.13 -7.17 -15.26
N ILE A 285 -10.42 -6.71 -14.21
CA ILE A 285 -9.48 -5.58 -14.31
C ILE A 285 -8.29 -5.95 -15.20
N LEU A 286 -7.70 -7.14 -15.02
CA LEU A 286 -6.58 -7.61 -15.83
C LEU A 286 -6.95 -7.82 -17.31
N ASP A 287 -8.22 -8.09 -17.62
CA ASP A 287 -8.74 -8.21 -19.00
C ASP A 287 -9.32 -6.90 -19.54
N ASP A 288 -9.29 -5.80 -18.77
CA ASP A 288 -9.78 -4.49 -19.22
C ASP A 288 -8.89 -3.89 -20.31
N ASP A 289 -9.49 -3.12 -21.22
CA ASP A 289 -8.81 -2.51 -22.36
C ASP A 289 -7.62 -1.64 -21.92
N TRP A 290 -7.68 -1.03 -20.74
CA TRP A 290 -6.56 -0.25 -20.21
C TRP A 290 -5.34 -1.10 -19.90
N PHE A 291 -5.51 -2.34 -19.44
CA PHE A 291 -4.42 -3.28 -19.12
C PHE A 291 -3.99 -4.14 -20.31
N LYS A 292 -4.81 -4.31 -21.35
CA LYS A 292 -4.53 -5.21 -22.48
C LYS A 292 -3.18 -4.98 -23.16
N GLU A 293 -2.73 -3.73 -23.18
CA GLU A 293 -1.41 -3.40 -23.72
C GLU A 293 -0.28 -4.09 -22.95
N ILE A 294 -0.42 -4.22 -21.62
CA ILE A 294 0.60 -4.82 -20.75
C ILE A 294 0.40 -6.33 -20.63
N THR A 295 -0.84 -6.80 -20.47
CA THR A 295 -1.15 -8.23 -20.24
C THR A 295 -0.88 -9.10 -21.45
N ASN A 296 -0.90 -8.53 -22.67
CA ASN A 296 -0.64 -9.23 -23.94
C ASN A 296 0.83 -9.23 -24.35
N LEU A 297 1.72 -8.55 -23.60
CA LEU A 297 3.14 -8.50 -23.94
C LEU A 297 3.84 -9.86 -23.69
N LYS A 298 4.79 -10.17 -24.57
CA LYS A 298 5.77 -11.22 -24.29
C LYS A 298 6.76 -10.73 -23.22
N GLU A 299 7.39 -11.65 -22.52
CA GLU A 299 8.33 -11.33 -21.43
C GLU A 299 9.44 -10.33 -21.85
N GLU A 300 10.00 -10.49 -23.04
CA GLU A 300 11.04 -9.60 -23.55
C GLU A 300 10.53 -8.18 -23.84
N GLU A 301 9.26 -8.06 -24.25
CA GLU A 301 8.62 -6.77 -24.49
C GLU A 301 8.27 -6.11 -23.17
N PHE A 302 7.73 -6.87 -22.20
CA PHE A 302 7.43 -6.38 -20.86
C PHE A 302 8.67 -5.83 -20.18
N LYS A 303 9.83 -6.49 -20.27
CA LYS A 303 11.11 -6.01 -19.73
C LYS A 303 11.49 -4.62 -20.25
N LYS A 304 11.22 -4.30 -21.52
CA LYS A 304 11.47 -2.95 -22.05
C LYS A 304 10.60 -1.86 -21.42
N TYR A 305 9.37 -2.22 -21.05
CA TYR A 305 8.48 -1.30 -20.31
C TYR A 305 8.93 -1.16 -18.84
N GLU A 306 9.39 -2.24 -18.22
CA GLU A 306 10.00 -2.18 -16.89
C GLU A 306 11.24 -1.30 -16.86
N GLU A 307 12.11 -1.38 -17.86
CA GLU A 307 13.30 -0.52 -17.98
C GLU A 307 12.93 0.97 -18.01
N LYS A 308 11.88 1.34 -18.74
CA LYS A 308 11.40 2.73 -18.77
C LYS A 308 10.84 3.18 -17.42
N LEU A 309 10.07 2.33 -16.75
CA LEU A 309 9.59 2.60 -15.39
C LEU A 309 10.77 2.80 -14.44
N ILE A 310 11.78 1.92 -14.48
CA ILE A 310 12.97 2.00 -13.63
C ILE A 310 13.71 3.33 -13.85
N ILE A 311 13.82 3.81 -15.08
CA ILE A 311 14.44 5.11 -15.39
C ILE A 311 13.66 6.24 -14.69
N GLU A 312 12.33 6.30 -14.86
CA GLU A 312 11.49 7.32 -14.23
C GLU A 312 11.60 7.26 -12.68
N LEU A 313 11.60 6.06 -12.10
CA LEU A 313 11.72 5.91 -10.64
C LEU A 313 13.10 6.30 -10.11
N LYS A 314 14.17 6.06 -10.85
CA LYS A 314 15.52 6.54 -10.51
C LYS A 314 15.62 8.07 -10.51
N GLU A 315 15.04 8.71 -11.50
CA GLU A 315 14.98 10.18 -11.54
C GLU A 315 14.27 10.76 -10.32
N ARG A 316 13.16 10.15 -9.89
CA ARG A 316 12.43 10.52 -8.67
C ARG A 316 13.25 10.28 -7.40
N GLU A 317 13.89 9.13 -7.28
CA GLU A 317 14.79 8.82 -6.15
C GLU A 317 15.93 9.85 -6.03
N ASP A 318 16.49 10.30 -7.15
CA ASP A 318 17.54 11.31 -7.18
C ASP A 318 17.03 12.71 -6.78
N MET A 319 15.76 13.04 -7.08
CA MET A 319 15.12 14.25 -6.57
C MET A 319 14.98 14.21 -5.05
N ILE A 320 14.48 13.11 -4.49
CA ILE A 320 14.37 12.93 -3.03
C ILE A 320 15.72 13.08 -2.33
N LYS A 321 16.79 12.50 -2.89
CA LYS A 321 18.14 12.62 -2.34
C LYS A 321 18.65 14.06 -2.33
N LYS A 322 18.33 14.86 -3.36
CA LYS A 322 18.73 16.27 -3.44
C LYS A 322 17.97 17.17 -2.45
N GLU A 323 16.73 16.86 -2.13
CA GLU A 323 15.93 17.62 -1.15
C GLU A 323 16.33 17.32 0.30
N LYS A 324 16.94 16.15 0.57
CA LYS A 324 17.42 15.75 1.90
C LYS A 324 18.84 16.24 2.24
N ILE A 325 19.53 16.93 1.31
CA ILE A 325 20.86 17.56 1.47
C ILE A 325 20.71 19.05 1.78
#